data_be252341aa08d4590af77c7b9424f794
#
_entry.id   be252341aa08d4590af77c7b9424f794
#
_cell.length_a   1.000
_cell.length_b   1.000
_cell.length_c   1.000
_cell.angle_alpha   90.00
_cell.angle_beta   90.00
_cell.angle_gamma   90.00
#
_symmetry.space_group_name_H-M   'P 1'
#
loop_
_entity.id
_entity.type
_entity.pdbx_description
1 polymer ?
#
loop_
_entity_poly.entity_id
_entity_poly.type
_entity_poly.pdbx_seq_one_letter_code
_entity_poly.pdbx_strand_id
1 'polypeptide(L)'
;GVLFQNAYCNVPVSGASRASLLTGVYPHYPDRFVNFSAYASKDCPEAIPLSGWFTKNGYHTVSDGKVFHHMSDHAASWSEPPYRNHPDGYDVYWAEYNKWELWMNSESGKTINPKTMRGPFCESADVPDTAYDDGKLAERAIRDLRRMKEMNKPFFLACGFWKPHLPFNAPKKYWDLYKREEIPLASN
;
A
#
# COMPACT_ATOMS: atom_id res chain seq x y z
N GLY A 1 3.97 -2.90 24.96
CA GLY A 1 4.21 -3.32 23.56
C GLY A 1 5.60 -3.96 23.43
N VAL A 2 5.86 -4.54 22.26
CA VAL A 2 7.17 -5.14 21.91
C VAL A 2 7.76 -4.37 20.74
N LEU A 3 9.04 -3.97 20.86
CA LEU A 3 9.80 -3.34 19.80
C LEU A 3 10.84 -4.33 19.26
N PHE A 4 10.74 -4.69 17.99
CA PHE A 4 11.73 -5.50 17.30
C PHE A 4 12.81 -4.58 16.71
N GLN A 5 14.02 -4.62 17.28
CA GLN A 5 15.15 -3.79 16.82
C GLN A 5 15.78 -4.32 15.51
N ASN A 6 15.65 -5.63 15.25
CA ASN A 6 16.17 -6.30 14.08
C ASN A 6 15.01 -6.97 13.33
N ALA A 7 14.38 -6.25 12.43
CA ALA A 7 13.31 -6.74 11.59
C ALA A 7 13.70 -6.61 10.10
N TYR A 8 13.59 -7.70 9.35
CA TYR A 8 14.02 -7.79 7.96
C TYR A 8 12.89 -8.29 7.07
N CYS A 9 12.87 -7.84 5.83
CA CYS A 9 12.02 -8.43 4.79
C CYS A 9 12.78 -9.53 4.04
N ASN A 10 12.04 -10.50 3.49
CA ASN A 10 12.67 -11.60 2.76
C ASN A 10 13.31 -11.17 1.44
N VAL A 11 12.70 -10.17 0.77
CA VAL A 11 13.23 -9.58 -0.47
C VAL A 11 13.01 -8.06 -0.42
N PRO A 12 14.03 -7.22 -0.70
CA PRO A 12 13.92 -5.76 -0.59
C PRO A 12 13.21 -5.12 -1.80
N VAL A 13 12.16 -5.77 -2.33
CA VAL A 13 11.29 -5.26 -3.39
C VAL A 13 9.82 -5.58 -3.11
N SER A 14 8.95 -4.63 -3.40
CA SER A 14 7.56 -4.61 -2.93
C SER A 14 6.74 -5.84 -3.34
N GLY A 15 6.78 -6.26 -4.62
CA GLY A 15 6.00 -7.40 -5.10
C GLY A 15 6.38 -8.68 -4.39
N ALA A 16 7.66 -9.04 -4.45
CA ALA A 16 8.21 -10.25 -3.85
C ALA A 16 8.06 -10.28 -2.32
N SER A 17 8.35 -9.16 -1.63
CA SER A 17 8.22 -9.06 -0.18
C SER A 17 6.77 -9.26 0.29
N ARG A 18 5.81 -8.63 -0.40
CA ARG A 18 4.37 -8.78 -0.07
C ARG A 18 3.85 -10.17 -0.38
N ALA A 19 4.25 -10.76 -1.51
CA ALA A 19 3.89 -12.13 -1.85
C ALA A 19 4.37 -13.10 -0.77
N SER A 20 5.63 -13.01 -0.35
CA SER A 20 6.19 -13.82 0.72
C SER A 20 5.48 -13.59 2.07
N LEU A 21 5.27 -12.34 2.47
CA LEU A 21 4.60 -11.98 3.72
C LEU A 21 3.17 -12.55 3.79
N LEU A 22 2.39 -12.39 2.72
CA LEU A 22 0.96 -12.72 2.70
C LEU A 22 0.68 -14.20 2.46
N THR A 23 1.66 -14.97 1.98
CA THR A 23 1.55 -16.42 1.80
C THR A 23 2.30 -17.23 2.85
N GLY A 24 3.26 -16.60 3.57
CA GLY A 24 4.18 -17.31 4.47
C GLY A 24 5.22 -18.17 3.75
N VAL A 25 5.34 -18.02 2.42
CA VAL A 25 6.26 -18.82 1.59
C VAL A 25 7.55 -18.05 1.36
N TYR A 26 8.70 -18.70 1.51
CA TYR A 26 10.00 -18.08 1.24
C TYR A 26 10.24 -17.89 -0.26
N PRO A 27 10.93 -16.79 -0.63
CA PRO A 27 11.42 -16.60 -2.00
C PRO A 27 12.38 -17.71 -2.41
N HIS A 28 12.38 -18.05 -3.70
CA HIS A 28 13.27 -19.03 -4.28
C HIS A 28 13.73 -18.61 -5.67
N TYR A 29 15.03 -18.44 -5.86
CA TYR A 29 15.59 -18.13 -7.17
C TYR A 29 15.65 -19.40 -8.03
N PRO A 30 15.34 -19.33 -9.34
CA PRO A 30 15.01 -18.11 -10.12
C PRO A 30 13.52 -17.84 -10.31
N ASP A 31 12.62 -18.60 -9.72
CA ASP A 31 11.23 -18.76 -10.17
C ASP A 31 10.15 -18.24 -9.20
N ARG A 32 10.48 -17.96 -7.94
CA ARG A 32 9.46 -17.58 -6.96
C ARG A 32 9.82 -16.35 -6.16
N PHE A 33 8.99 -15.32 -6.25
CA PHE A 33 9.08 -14.07 -5.48
C PHE A 33 10.46 -13.38 -5.59
N VAL A 34 10.97 -13.23 -6.82
CA VAL A 34 12.32 -12.69 -7.03
C VAL A 34 12.34 -11.30 -7.68
N ASN A 35 11.21 -10.79 -8.13
CA ASN A 35 11.14 -9.48 -8.80
C ASN A 35 10.07 -8.57 -8.20
N PHE A 36 10.14 -7.28 -8.55
CA PHE A 36 9.24 -6.27 -8.01
C PHE A 36 7.77 -6.47 -8.42
N SER A 37 7.50 -7.14 -9.52
CA SER A 37 6.17 -7.42 -10.07
C SER A 37 5.69 -8.85 -9.77
N ALA A 38 6.27 -9.54 -8.78
CA ALA A 38 5.86 -10.88 -8.41
C ALA A 38 4.38 -10.95 -8.04
N TYR A 39 3.73 -11.99 -8.52
CA TYR A 39 2.35 -12.35 -8.18
C TYR A 39 2.36 -13.61 -7.33
N ALA A 40 1.81 -13.56 -6.12
CA ALA A 40 1.72 -14.75 -5.27
C ALA A 40 0.87 -15.85 -5.92
N SER A 41 -0.25 -15.48 -6.53
CA SER A 41 -1.15 -16.41 -7.23
C SER A 41 -0.57 -17.08 -8.48
N LYS A 42 0.51 -16.52 -9.05
CA LYS A 42 1.19 -17.08 -10.23
C LYS A 42 2.44 -17.86 -9.84
N ASP A 43 3.24 -17.29 -8.95
CA ASP A 43 4.53 -17.84 -8.55
C ASP A 43 4.37 -19.03 -7.57
N CYS A 44 3.24 -19.08 -6.83
CA CYS A 44 2.93 -20.13 -5.85
C CYS A 44 1.42 -20.36 -5.74
N PRO A 45 0.76 -20.86 -6.80
CA PRO A 45 -0.70 -20.99 -6.86
C PRO A 45 -1.29 -21.91 -5.79
N GLU A 46 -0.51 -22.86 -5.27
CA GLU A 46 -0.90 -23.78 -4.21
C GLU A 46 -0.95 -23.12 -2.81
N ALA A 47 -0.30 -21.97 -2.63
CA ALA A 47 -0.28 -21.30 -1.35
C ALA A 47 -1.63 -20.63 -1.04
N ILE A 48 -2.17 -20.92 0.12
CA ILE A 48 -3.36 -20.22 0.63
C ILE A 48 -2.88 -18.92 1.27
N PRO A 49 -3.24 -17.74 0.74
CA PRO A 49 -2.82 -16.50 1.34
C PRO A 49 -3.49 -16.26 2.70
N LEU A 50 -2.92 -15.38 3.50
CA LEU A 50 -3.43 -15.04 4.83
C LEU A 50 -4.92 -14.65 4.80
N SER A 51 -5.35 -13.86 3.82
CA SER A 51 -6.76 -13.52 3.59
C SER A 51 -7.63 -14.76 3.36
N GLY A 52 -7.20 -15.66 2.47
CA GLY A 52 -7.92 -16.90 2.17
C GLY A 52 -8.00 -17.84 3.38
N TRP A 53 -6.96 -17.87 4.20
CA TRP A 53 -6.97 -18.65 5.44
C TRP A 53 -8.00 -18.11 6.43
N PHE A 54 -8.05 -16.82 6.66
CA PHE A 54 -9.06 -16.21 7.52
C PHE A 54 -10.48 -16.41 6.96
N THR A 55 -10.69 -16.21 5.66
CA THR A 55 -11.98 -16.44 5.00
C THR A 55 -12.45 -17.89 5.18
N LYS A 56 -11.55 -18.85 4.97
CA LYS A 56 -11.85 -20.28 5.14
C LYS A 56 -12.22 -20.64 6.59
N ASN A 57 -11.70 -19.89 7.56
CA ASN A 57 -12.00 -20.09 8.98
C ASN A 57 -13.15 -19.20 9.49
N GLY A 58 -14.00 -18.70 8.62
CA GLY A 58 -15.23 -18.02 8.98
C GLY A 58 -15.13 -16.53 9.27
N TYR A 59 -13.95 -15.92 9.04
CA TYR A 59 -13.78 -14.48 9.17
C TYR A 59 -14.35 -13.75 7.94
N HIS A 60 -14.86 -12.56 8.17
CA HIS A 60 -15.11 -11.61 7.09
C HIS A 60 -13.81 -10.85 6.79
N THR A 61 -13.34 -10.90 5.55
CA THR A 61 -12.01 -10.37 5.19
C THR A 61 -12.13 -9.21 4.21
N VAL A 62 -11.43 -8.11 4.50
CA VAL A 62 -11.45 -6.86 3.72
C VAL A 62 -10.03 -6.38 3.46
N SER A 63 -9.79 -5.89 2.24
CA SER A 63 -8.53 -5.32 1.81
C SER A 63 -8.70 -3.87 1.40
N ASP A 64 -8.13 -2.95 2.15
CA ASP A 64 -8.11 -1.53 1.86
C ASP A 64 -6.70 -1.07 1.49
N GLY A 65 -6.55 -0.49 0.29
CA GLY A 65 -5.30 0.07 -0.21
C GLY A 65 -4.30 -0.96 -0.72
N LYS A 66 -3.01 -0.67 -0.57
CA LYS A 66 -1.92 -1.49 -1.10
C LYS A 66 -1.57 -2.64 -0.16
N VAL A 67 -2.31 -3.73 -0.21
CA VAL A 67 -2.04 -4.97 0.55
C VAL A 67 -1.15 -5.90 -0.28
N PHE A 68 -1.65 -6.55 -1.32
CA PHE A 68 -0.80 -7.15 -2.34
C PHE A 68 -0.17 -6.08 -3.24
N HIS A 69 0.87 -6.41 -3.99
CA HIS A 69 1.45 -5.48 -4.96
C HIS A 69 0.47 -5.20 -6.10
N HIS A 70 -0.14 -6.24 -6.64
CA HIS A 70 -1.23 -6.15 -7.62
C HIS A 70 -2.57 -6.34 -6.93
N MET A 71 -3.55 -5.52 -7.28
CA MET A 71 -4.91 -5.61 -6.69
C MET A 71 -5.61 -6.92 -7.07
N SER A 72 -5.34 -7.42 -8.27
CA SER A 72 -5.87 -8.68 -8.79
C SER A 72 -5.24 -9.92 -8.15
N ASP A 73 -4.10 -9.77 -7.48
CA ASP A 73 -3.41 -10.91 -6.85
C ASP A 73 -4.22 -11.46 -5.67
N HIS A 74 -4.61 -12.72 -5.77
CA HIS A 74 -5.49 -13.39 -4.82
C HIS A 74 -6.78 -12.61 -4.49
N ALA A 75 -7.32 -11.83 -5.44
CA ALA A 75 -8.51 -11.02 -5.21
C ALA A 75 -9.71 -11.83 -4.71
N ALA A 76 -9.88 -13.06 -5.20
CA ALA A 76 -10.93 -13.98 -4.78
C ALA A 76 -10.75 -14.56 -3.36
N SER A 77 -9.62 -14.33 -2.71
CA SER A 77 -9.36 -14.80 -1.34
C SER A 77 -10.02 -13.90 -0.27
N TRP A 78 -10.49 -12.74 -0.66
CA TRP A 78 -11.17 -11.78 0.22
C TRP A 78 -12.69 -11.97 0.17
N SER A 79 -13.37 -11.63 1.25
CA SER A 79 -14.85 -11.67 1.31
C SER A 79 -15.51 -10.60 0.44
N GLU A 80 -14.80 -9.51 0.18
CA GLU A 80 -15.21 -8.41 -0.69
C GLU A 80 -14.09 -8.10 -1.70
N PRO A 81 -14.40 -7.53 -2.87
CA PRO A 81 -13.36 -7.11 -3.80
C PRO A 81 -12.36 -6.15 -3.14
N PRO A 82 -11.05 -6.35 -3.31
CA PRO A 82 -10.05 -5.44 -2.78
C PRO A 82 -10.30 -4.00 -3.23
N TYR A 83 -10.22 -3.07 -2.29
CA TYR A 83 -10.39 -1.65 -2.58
C TYR A 83 -9.03 -0.96 -2.73
N ARG A 84 -8.87 -0.21 -3.81
CA ARG A 84 -7.85 0.82 -3.93
C ARG A 84 -8.51 2.14 -4.27
N ASN A 85 -7.98 3.21 -3.71
CA ASN A 85 -8.49 4.55 -3.96
C ASN A 85 -8.04 5.05 -5.34
N HIS A 86 -8.63 4.46 -6.36
CA HIS A 86 -8.41 4.80 -7.76
C HIS A 86 -9.75 4.93 -8.49
N PRO A 87 -9.94 5.93 -9.37
CA PRO A 87 -11.22 6.20 -10.02
C PRO A 87 -11.82 5.00 -10.74
N ASP A 88 -11.01 4.11 -11.27
CA ASP A 88 -11.46 2.99 -12.11
C ASP A 88 -11.35 1.60 -11.45
N GLY A 89 -10.88 1.53 -10.21
CA GLY A 89 -10.82 0.27 -9.43
C GLY A 89 -9.90 -0.82 -9.99
N TYR A 90 -9.18 -0.55 -11.08
CA TYR A 90 -8.35 -1.52 -11.78
C TYR A 90 -6.86 -1.47 -11.40
N ASP A 91 -6.16 -2.54 -11.74
CA ASP A 91 -4.70 -2.67 -11.71
C ASP A 91 -4.01 -1.74 -12.76
N VAL A 92 -4.47 -0.50 -12.82
CA VAL A 92 -3.93 0.54 -13.72
C VAL A 92 -2.60 1.08 -13.19
N TYR A 93 -1.97 0.32 -12.32
CA TYR A 93 -0.79 0.68 -11.57
C TYR A 93 0.32 1.30 -12.40
N TRP A 94 0.48 0.87 -13.65
CA TRP A 94 1.54 1.39 -14.51
C TRP A 94 1.13 2.55 -15.40
N ALA A 95 -0.07 2.54 -15.95
CA ALA A 95 -0.51 3.59 -16.87
C ALA A 95 -0.81 4.89 -16.12
N GLU A 96 -1.36 4.80 -14.90
CA GLU A 96 -1.75 5.97 -14.12
C GLU A 96 -0.78 6.33 -13.00
N TYR A 97 0.05 5.40 -12.55
CA TYR A 97 1.21 5.72 -11.72
C TYR A 97 2.10 6.79 -12.36
N ASN A 98 2.12 6.87 -13.69
CA ASN A 98 2.82 7.90 -14.43
C ASN A 98 2.06 9.23 -14.51
N LYS A 99 0.79 9.28 -14.10
CA LYS A 99 0.03 10.54 -13.98
C LYS A 99 0.35 11.20 -12.65
N TRP A 100 1.50 11.83 -12.59
CA TRP A 100 2.04 12.45 -11.39
C TRP A 100 1.10 13.48 -10.77
N GLU A 101 0.32 14.16 -11.60
CA GLU A 101 -0.69 15.14 -11.22
C GLU A 101 -1.76 14.56 -10.27
N LEU A 102 -2.03 13.25 -10.34
CA LEU A 102 -3.01 12.59 -9.47
C LEU A 102 -2.52 12.43 -8.02
N TRP A 103 -1.21 12.53 -7.82
CA TRP A 103 -0.58 12.34 -6.52
C TRP A 103 -0.29 13.65 -5.79
N MET A 104 -0.43 14.79 -6.51
CA MET A 104 -0.04 16.12 -6.02
C MET A 104 -1.25 17.04 -5.95
N ASN A 105 -1.26 17.96 -5.00
CA ASN A 105 -2.36 18.90 -4.76
C ASN A 105 -2.02 20.35 -5.08
N SER A 106 -0.75 20.72 -5.16
CA SER A 106 -0.34 22.05 -5.60
C SER A 106 -0.21 22.13 -7.13
N GLU A 107 -0.44 23.30 -7.71
CA GLU A 107 -0.23 23.50 -9.15
C GLU A 107 1.22 23.25 -9.56
N SER A 108 2.18 23.67 -8.73
CA SER A 108 3.60 23.39 -8.96
C SER A 108 3.90 21.90 -8.85
N GLY A 109 3.25 21.18 -7.94
CA GLY A 109 3.38 19.74 -7.76
C GLY A 109 2.85 18.94 -8.95
N LYS A 110 1.82 19.43 -9.62
CA LYS A 110 1.24 18.80 -10.81
C LYS A 110 2.05 19.05 -12.09
N THR A 111 3.05 19.93 -12.05
CA THR A 111 3.90 20.22 -13.21
C THR A 111 4.85 19.05 -13.50
N ILE A 112 4.73 18.47 -14.69
CA ILE A 112 5.61 17.40 -15.14
C ILE A 112 6.77 17.97 -15.94
N ASN A 113 7.98 17.52 -15.61
CA ASN A 113 9.16 17.82 -16.44
C ASN A 113 9.06 17.06 -17.76
N PRO A 114 8.97 17.75 -18.91
CA PRO A 114 8.75 17.09 -20.21
C PRO A 114 9.90 16.20 -20.66
N LYS A 115 11.11 16.36 -20.10
CA LYS A 115 12.27 15.54 -20.45
C LYS A 115 12.30 14.22 -19.66
N THR A 116 11.89 14.26 -18.40
CA THR A 116 11.94 13.08 -17.51
C THR A 116 10.58 12.43 -17.33
N MET A 117 9.51 13.09 -17.74
CA MET A 117 8.11 12.70 -17.49
C MET A 117 7.82 12.47 -15.98
N ARG A 118 8.51 13.23 -15.12
CA ARG A 118 8.38 13.15 -13.67
C ARG A 118 8.07 14.51 -13.08
N GLY A 119 7.24 14.54 -12.06
CA GLY A 119 6.96 15.73 -11.25
C GLY A 119 7.92 15.83 -10.04
N PRO A 120 7.66 16.78 -9.15
CA PRO A 120 8.37 16.91 -7.89
C PRO A 120 8.27 15.61 -7.08
N PHE A 121 9.32 15.29 -6.33
CA PHE A 121 9.37 14.07 -5.51
C PHE A 121 8.68 14.22 -4.17
N CYS A 122 8.37 15.43 -3.74
CA CYS A 122 7.69 15.71 -2.45
C CYS A 122 6.77 16.92 -2.56
N GLU A 123 5.82 16.98 -1.65
CA GLU A 123 4.89 18.11 -1.51
C GLU A 123 4.37 18.21 -0.07
N SER A 124 4.25 19.44 0.43
CA SER A 124 3.67 19.77 1.74
C SER A 124 2.54 20.80 1.59
N ALA A 125 1.49 20.46 0.84
CA ALA A 125 0.38 21.37 0.62
C ALA A 125 -0.44 21.60 1.91
N ASP A 126 -0.94 22.80 2.11
CA ASP A 126 -1.86 23.12 3.21
C ASP A 126 -3.28 22.69 2.82
N VAL A 127 -3.55 21.42 3.05
CA VAL A 127 -4.79 20.73 2.63
C VAL A 127 -5.26 19.77 3.73
N PRO A 128 -6.56 19.38 3.74
CA PRO A 128 -7.06 18.37 4.64
C PRO A 128 -6.44 16.98 4.34
N ASP A 129 -6.52 16.06 5.30
CA ASP A 129 -5.96 14.70 5.17
C ASP A 129 -6.48 13.98 3.93
N THR A 130 -7.76 14.12 3.64
CA THR A 130 -8.44 13.50 2.51
C THR A 130 -8.10 14.08 1.14
N ALA A 131 -7.27 15.11 1.08
CA ALA A 131 -6.74 15.60 -0.18
C ALA A 131 -5.76 14.58 -0.83
N TYR A 132 -5.11 13.76 -0.01
CA TYR A 132 -4.20 12.71 -0.45
C TYR A 132 -4.80 11.31 -0.26
N ASP A 133 -4.30 10.35 -1.02
CA ASP A 133 -4.86 9.00 -1.07
C ASP A 133 -4.77 8.26 0.27
N ASP A 134 -3.68 8.42 1.01
CA ASP A 134 -3.52 7.76 2.31
C ASP A 134 -4.50 8.30 3.36
N GLY A 135 -4.86 9.60 3.29
CA GLY A 135 -5.91 10.16 4.14
C GLY A 135 -7.31 9.62 3.81
N LYS A 136 -7.64 9.52 2.53
CA LYS A 136 -8.89 8.88 2.07
C LYS A 136 -8.94 7.40 2.49
N LEU A 137 -7.81 6.72 2.39
CA LEU A 137 -7.68 5.32 2.82
C LEU A 137 -7.88 5.16 4.33
N ALA A 138 -7.34 6.08 5.14
CA ALA A 138 -7.56 6.07 6.58
C ALA A 138 -9.04 6.22 6.94
N GLU A 139 -9.76 7.15 6.29
CA GLU A 139 -11.22 7.28 6.47
C GLU A 139 -11.97 6.02 6.03
N ARG A 140 -11.56 5.41 4.93
CA ARG A 140 -12.12 4.14 4.47
C ARG A 140 -11.97 3.05 5.50
N ALA A 141 -10.75 2.84 6.01
CA ALA A 141 -10.46 1.81 7.00
C ALA A 141 -11.26 2.04 8.30
N ILE A 142 -11.39 3.29 8.75
CA ILE A 142 -12.22 3.63 9.92
C ILE A 142 -13.69 3.28 9.68
N ARG A 143 -14.23 3.60 8.51
CA ARG A 143 -15.61 3.27 8.13
C ARG A 143 -15.83 1.75 8.11
N ASP A 144 -14.90 1.02 7.52
CA ASP A 144 -15.01 -0.43 7.42
C ASP A 144 -14.84 -1.12 8.77
N LEU A 145 -13.97 -0.62 9.66
CA LEU A 145 -13.90 -1.09 11.05
C LEU A 145 -15.23 -0.92 11.79
N ARG A 146 -15.89 0.24 11.64
CA ARG A 146 -17.20 0.50 12.25
C ARG A 146 -18.25 -0.45 11.69
N ARG A 147 -18.32 -0.61 10.37
CA ARG A 147 -19.25 -1.51 9.68
C ARG A 147 -19.06 -2.96 10.14
N MET A 148 -17.82 -3.44 10.17
CA MET A 148 -17.52 -4.82 10.57
C MET A 148 -17.80 -5.11 12.05
N LYS A 149 -17.64 -4.12 12.93
CA LYS A 149 -18.00 -4.25 14.34
C LYS A 149 -19.49 -4.62 14.51
N GLU A 150 -20.37 -4.12 13.63
CA GLU A 150 -21.82 -4.36 13.69
C GLU A 150 -22.24 -5.69 13.04
N MET A 151 -21.34 -6.36 12.31
CA MET A 151 -21.65 -7.61 11.61
C MET A 151 -21.81 -8.82 12.56
N ASN A 152 -21.47 -8.70 13.82
CA ASN A 152 -21.46 -9.80 14.80
C ASN A 152 -20.72 -11.06 14.29
N LYS A 153 -19.63 -10.86 13.59
CA LYS A 153 -18.79 -11.89 12.97
C LYS A 153 -17.31 -11.51 13.14
N PRO A 154 -16.42 -12.47 13.38
CA PRO A 154 -14.98 -12.16 13.37
C PRO A 154 -14.55 -11.61 12.01
N PHE A 155 -13.64 -10.66 12.02
CA PHE A 155 -13.16 -10.05 10.79
C PHE A 155 -11.64 -9.93 10.75
N PHE A 156 -11.11 -9.83 9.55
CA PHE A 156 -9.73 -9.52 9.26
C PHE A 156 -9.68 -8.36 8.25
N LEU A 157 -9.23 -7.20 8.70
CA LEU A 157 -9.00 -6.03 7.85
C LEU A 157 -7.52 -5.84 7.63
N ALA A 158 -7.10 -5.83 6.37
CA ALA A 158 -5.78 -5.40 5.97
C ALA A 158 -5.85 -4.00 5.36
N CYS A 159 -5.08 -3.06 5.94
CA CYS A 159 -4.98 -1.68 5.44
C CYS A 159 -3.54 -1.39 5.02
N GLY A 160 -3.34 -1.15 3.73
CA GLY A 160 -2.03 -0.90 3.15
C GLY A 160 -1.90 0.52 2.64
N PHE A 161 -1.17 1.39 3.37
CA PHE A 161 -0.85 2.74 2.92
C PHE A 161 0.15 2.73 1.77
N TRP A 162 0.12 3.80 0.94
CA TRP A 162 1.08 3.98 -0.14
C TRP A 162 2.45 4.42 0.37
N LYS A 163 2.46 5.28 1.38
CA LYS A 163 3.72 5.75 1.95
C LYS A 163 4.48 4.63 2.67
N PRO A 164 5.80 4.62 2.59
CA PRO A 164 6.74 5.67 2.13
C PRO A 164 7.06 5.63 0.62
N HIS A 165 6.18 5.16 -0.25
CA HIS A 165 6.40 5.21 -1.70
C HIS A 165 6.35 6.66 -2.23
N LEU A 166 7.18 6.97 -3.25
CA LEU A 166 7.12 8.24 -3.98
C LEU A 166 5.73 8.47 -4.60
N PRO A 167 5.29 9.74 -4.76
CA PRO A 167 5.90 10.98 -4.23
C PRO A 167 5.73 11.07 -2.72
N PHE A 168 6.66 11.75 -2.05
CA PHE A 168 6.59 11.99 -0.60
C PHE A 168 5.68 13.19 -0.33
N ASN A 169 4.39 13.01 -0.44
CA ASN A 169 3.38 14.00 -0.21
C ASN A 169 2.61 13.73 1.09
N ALA A 170 2.36 14.78 1.86
CA ALA A 170 1.51 14.78 3.03
C ALA A 170 0.98 16.21 3.28
N PRO A 171 -0.16 16.37 3.97
CA PRO A 171 -0.60 17.69 4.41
C PRO A 171 0.47 18.40 5.24
N LYS A 172 0.58 19.73 5.04
CA LYS A 172 1.61 20.56 5.69
C LYS A 172 1.71 20.34 7.20
N LYS A 173 0.59 20.15 7.90
CA LYS A 173 0.56 19.92 9.35
C LYS A 173 1.41 18.73 9.81
N TYR A 174 1.65 17.73 8.97
CA TYR A 174 2.52 16.58 9.31
C TYR A 174 3.98 16.89 9.04
N TRP A 175 4.29 17.70 8.02
CA TRP A 175 5.65 18.18 7.78
C TRP A 175 6.12 19.10 8.91
N ASP A 176 5.23 19.94 9.43
CA ASP A 176 5.52 20.87 10.51
C ASP A 176 5.83 20.20 11.87
N LEU A 177 5.55 18.90 11.99
CA LEU A 177 5.95 18.09 13.17
C LEU A 177 7.46 17.88 13.26
N TYR A 178 8.20 18.07 12.16
CA TYR A 178 9.63 17.81 12.07
C TYR A 178 10.37 19.09 11.69
N LYS A 179 11.39 19.42 12.47
CA LYS A 179 12.31 20.49 12.11
C LYS A 179 13.51 19.89 11.39
N ARG A 180 13.80 20.39 10.20
CA ARG A 180 14.83 19.85 9.33
C ARG A 180 16.21 19.82 10.00
N GLU A 181 16.52 20.86 10.75
CA GLU A 181 17.77 21.02 11.50
C GLU A 181 17.94 20.04 12.67
N GLU A 182 16.84 19.46 13.14
CA GLU A 182 16.84 18.47 14.23
C GLU A 182 16.95 17.02 13.72
N ILE A 183 16.85 16.81 12.40
CA ILE A 183 16.92 15.47 11.82
C ILE A 183 18.39 15.06 11.65
N PRO A 184 18.85 14.02 12.37
CA PRO A 184 20.25 13.59 12.25
C PRO A 184 20.50 13.00 10.85
N LEU A 185 21.63 13.37 10.26
CA LEU A 185 22.11 12.73 9.03
C LEU A 185 22.66 11.34 9.35
N ALA A 186 22.54 10.43 8.37
CA ALA A 186 23.16 9.13 8.47
C ALA A 186 24.69 9.29 8.66
N SER A 187 25.27 8.45 9.50
CA SER A 187 26.69 8.52 9.87
C SER A 187 27.62 7.78 8.90
N ASN A 188 27.09 7.21 7.84
CA ASN A 188 27.80 6.41 6.82
C ASN A 188 28.11 7.20 5.56
#